data_35a2c4076553fb4445e0691c1781c6da
#
_entry.id   35a2c4076553fb4445e0691c1781c6da
#
_cell.length_a   1.000
_cell.length_b   1.000
_cell.length_c   1.000
_cell.angle_alpha   90.00
_cell.angle_beta   90.00
_cell.angle_gamma   90.00
#
_symmetry.space_group_name_H-M   'P 1'
#
loop_
_entity.id
_entity.type
_entity.pdbx_description
1 polymer ?
#
loop_
_entity_poly.entity_id
_entity_poly.type
_entity_poly.pdbx_seq_one_letter_code
_entity_poly.pdbx_strand_id
1 'polypeptide(L)'
;MFEFYELYQIFFPLYRRHREYFYDWCEIGSVYGAPADCIWGGGRVGEGNHDPQEVLALMQEYGISARLTFSNSLLRQEHLLDKKCNALCEVFAKKGQNGVIVHSDLLLEYLKINYPELYFVSSTT
;
A
#
# COMPACT_ATOMS: atom_id res chain seq x y z
N MET A 1 -2.29 7.11 -0.88
CA MET A 1 -3.11 6.11 -1.61
C MET A 1 -4.57 6.20 -1.21
N PHE A 2 -4.92 5.90 0.02
CA PHE A 2 -6.34 5.91 0.45
C PHE A 2 -6.97 7.30 0.42
N GLU A 3 -6.20 8.32 0.76
CA GLU A 3 -6.64 9.72 0.80
C GLU A 3 -7.05 10.27 -0.56
N PHE A 4 -6.47 9.74 -1.63
CA PHE A 4 -6.67 10.21 -3.00
C PHE A 4 -7.48 9.24 -3.85
N TYR A 5 -8.25 8.36 -3.23
CA TYR A 5 -9.04 7.36 -3.95
C TYR A 5 -9.97 8.00 -4.98
N GLU A 6 -10.67 9.07 -4.61
CA GLU A 6 -11.57 9.79 -5.51
C GLU A 6 -10.82 10.40 -6.68
N LEU A 7 -9.63 10.94 -6.43
CA LEU A 7 -8.77 11.48 -7.48
C LEU A 7 -8.36 10.39 -8.45
N TYR A 8 -8.01 9.22 -7.96
CA TYR A 8 -7.60 8.09 -8.82
C TYR A 8 -8.77 7.57 -9.67
N GLN A 9 -9.98 7.59 -9.17
CA GLN A 9 -11.18 7.21 -9.94
C GLN A 9 -11.38 8.10 -11.17
N ILE A 10 -10.91 9.34 -11.12
CA ILE A 10 -10.96 10.29 -12.24
C ILE A 10 -9.69 10.16 -13.11
N PHE A 11 -8.53 10.14 -12.46
CA PHE A 11 -7.24 10.19 -13.15
C PHE A 11 -6.93 8.93 -13.96
N PHE A 12 -7.16 7.76 -13.41
CA PHE A 12 -6.79 6.51 -14.10
C PHE A 12 -7.55 6.30 -15.40
N PRO A 13 -8.87 6.54 -15.48
CA PRO A 13 -9.57 6.49 -16.77
C PRO A 13 -9.04 7.51 -17.79
N LEU A 14 -8.72 8.72 -17.34
CA LEU A 14 -8.14 9.75 -18.21
C LEU A 14 -6.76 9.32 -18.73
N TYR A 15 -5.91 8.79 -17.87
CA TYR A 15 -4.60 8.29 -18.25
C TYR A 15 -4.69 7.16 -19.29
N ARG A 16 -5.60 6.21 -19.09
CA ARG A 16 -5.81 5.09 -20.02
C ARG A 16 -6.38 5.57 -21.36
N ARG A 17 -7.34 6.50 -21.33
CA ARG A 17 -8.03 7.00 -22.53
C ARG A 17 -7.16 7.92 -23.36
N HIS A 18 -6.34 8.74 -22.72
CA HIS A 18 -5.51 9.76 -23.34
C HIS A 18 -4.02 9.46 -23.20
N ARG A 19 -3.66 8.19 -23.37
CA ARG A 19 -2.28 7.72 -23.25
C ARG A 19 -1.32 8.47 -24.15
N GLU A 20 -1.78 8.96 -25.28
CA GLU A 20 -1.01 9.73 -26.25
C GLU A 20 -0.50 11.08 -25.73
N TYR A 21 -1.09 11.61 -24.68
CA TYR A 21 -0.61 12.84 -24.03
C TYR A 21 0.52 12.61 -23.03
N PHE A 22 0.88 11.35 -22.83
CA PHE A 22 1.99 10.97 -21.95
C PHE A 22 3.13 10.42 -22.79
N TYR A 23 4.35 10.55 -22.30
CA TYR A 23 5.49 9.97 -22.98
C TYR A 23 5.34 8.45 -23.04
N ASP A 24 5.84 7.82 -24.13
CA ASP A 24 5.75 6.37 -24.31
C ASP A 24 6.37 5.57 -23.16
N TRP A 25 7.41 6.12 -22.52
CA TRP A 25 8.08 5.51 -21.37
C TRP A 25 7.40 5.81 -20.03
N CYS A 26 6.40 6.71 -20.01
CA CYS A 26 5.69 7.08 -18.80
C CYS A 26 4.62 6.03 -18.47
N GLU A 27 4.85 5.31 -17.39
CA GLU A 27 3.95 4.26 -16.92
C GLU A 27 3.76 4.36 -15.41
N ILE A 28 2.52 4.17 -14.95
CA ILE A 28 2.23 4.10 -13.52
C ILE A 28 2.40 2.64 -13.08
N GLY A 29 3.52 2.33 -12.43
CA GLY A 29 3.82 0.98 -11.94
C GLY A 29 3.23 0.70 -10.57
N SER A 30 3.26 1.67 -9.66
CA SER A 30 2.77 1.49 -8.31
C SER A 30 2.30 2.79 -7.68
N VAL A 31 1.41 2.65 -6.70
CA VAL A 31 0.97 3.75 -5.83
C VAL A 31 1.17 3.28 -4.39
N TYR A 32 1.71 4.15 -3.56
CA TYR A 32 2.00 3.82 -2.17
C TYR A 32 1.40 4.85 -1.21
N GLY A 33 1.18 4.43 0.03
CA GLY A 33 0.67 5.32 1.07
C GLY A 33 0.55 4.63 2.41
N ALA A 34 0.55 5.43 3.47
CA ALA A 34 0.35 4.95 4.83
C ALA A 34 -1.14 4.79 5.12
N PRO A 35 -1.55 3.67 5.71
CA PRO A 35 -2.92 3.54 6.16
C PRO A 35 -3.19 4.43 7.38
N ALA A 36 -4.43 4.90 7.50
CA ALA A 36 -4.86 5.66 8.66
C ALA A 36 -4.93 4.78 9.91
N ASP A 37 -4.62 5.36 11.06
CA ASP A 37 -4.73 4.72 12.37
C ASP A 37 -4.01 3.37 12.48
N CYS A 38 -2.92 3.21 11.74
CA CYS A 38 -2.10 2.00 11.76
C CYS A 38 -0.79 2.28 12.49
N ILE A 39 -0.52 1.52 13.55
CA ILE A 39 0.69 1.73 14.37
C ILE A 39 1.97 1.49 13.56
N TRP A 40 1.95 0.58 12.60
CA TRP A 40 3.11 0.32 11.74
C TRP A 40 3.40 1.49 10.79
N GLY A 41 2.38 2.26 10.47
CA GLY A 41 2.48 3.45 9.62
C GLY A 41 2.81 4.74 10.35
N GLY A 42 3.12 4.67 11.65
CA GLY A 42 3.48 5.84 12.44
C GLY A 42 2.30 6.59 13.06
N GLY A 43 1.11 5.98 13.10
CA GLY A 43 -0.06 6.54 13.77
C GLY A 43 -0.66 7.75 13.08
N ARG A 44 -0.48 7.90 11.78
CA ARG A 44 -1.10 9.00 11.05
C ARG A 44 -2.62 8.91 11.12
N VAL A 45 -3.25 10.02 11.50
CA VAL A 45 -4.69 10.16 11.41
C VAL A 45 -5.00 10.56 9.97
N GLY A 46 -5.56 9.62 9.20
CA GLY A 46 -5.91 9.87 7.80
C GLY A 46 -7.36 10.29 7.65
N GLU A 47 -7.59 11.24 6.77
CA GLU A 47 -8.93 11.50 6.24
C GLU A 47 -9.18 10.50 5.12
N GLY A 48 -10.07 9.59 5.31
CA GLY A 48 -10.43 8.63 4.27
C GLY A 48 -10.84 7.30 4.85
N ASN A 49 -12.14 7.07 4.87
CA ASN A 49 -12.74 5.83 5.34
C ASN A 49 -13.06 4.89 4.18
N HIS A 50 -12.24 4.93 3.11
CA HIS A 50 -12.47 4.03 1.98
C HIS A 50 -12.07 2.60 2.35
N ASP A 51 -12.90 1.65 1.97
CA ASP A 51 -12.62 0.24 2.15
C ASP A 51 -11.35 -0.13 1.38
N PRO A 52 -10.35 -0.72 2.04
CA PRO A 52 -9.14 -1.15 1.36
C PRO A 52 -9.39 -2.07 0.16
N GLN A 53 -10.43 -2.89 0.21
CA GLN A 53 -10.78 -3.76 -0.91
C GLN A 53 -11.22 -2.99 -2.14
N GLU A 54 -11.95 -1.88 -1.98
CA GLU A 54 -12.34 -1.01 -3.09
C GLU A 54 -11.12 -0.35 -3.74
N VAL A 55 -10.20 0.13 -2.92
CA VAL A 55 -8.95 0.74 -3.39
C VAL A 55 -8.12 -0.28 -4.18
N LEU A 56 -7.99 -1.49 -3.66
CA LEU A 56 -7.26 -2.56 -4.33
C LEU A 56 -7.92 -3.00 -5.64
N ALA A 57 -9.24 -3.04 -5.68
CA ALA A 57 -9.98 -3.37 -6.89
C ALA A 57 -9.70 -2.35 -7.99
N LEU A 58 -9.68 -1.06 -7.66
CA LEU A 58 -9.34 0.01 -8.60
C LEU A 58 -7.92 -0.16 -9.12
N MET A 59 -6.95 -0.38 -8.24
CA MET A 59 -5.55 -0.56 -8.63
C MET A 59 -5.39 -1.78 -9.53
N GLN A 60 -6.04 -2.89 -9.21
CA GLN A 60 -5.98 -4.11 -10.00
C GLN A 60 -6.57 -3.91 -11.40
N GLU A 61 -7.67 -3.18 -11.52
CA GLU A 61 -8.29 -2.88 -12.81
C GLU A 61 -7.32 -2.21 -13.78
N TYR A 62 -6.43 -1.36 -13.25
CA TYR A 62 -5.45 -0.63 -14.05
C TYR A 62 -4.05 -1.25 -14.03
N GLY A 63 -3.90 -2.43 -13.44
CA GLY A 63 -2.62 -3.12 -13.38
C GLY A 63 -1.57 -2.41 -12.53
N ILE A 64 -1.98 -1.68 -11.50
CA ILE A 64 -1.12 -0.88 -10.64
C ILE A 64 -0.91 -1.61 -9.32
N SER A 65 0.36 -1.73 -8.89
CA SER A 65 0.71 -2.29 -7.59
C SER A 65 0.36 -1.31 -6.47
N ALA A 66 -0.42 -1.76 -5.49
CA ALA A 66 -0.71 -0.99 -4.28
C ALA A 66 0.29 -1.38 -3.19
N ARG A 67 0.94 -0.39 -2.59
CA ARG A 67 1.98 -0.63 -1.57
C ARG A 67 1.69 0.15 -0.30
N LEU A 68 1.61 -0.56 0.82
CA LEU A 68 1.47 0.04 2.14
C LEU A 68 2.83 0.55 2.62
N THR A 69 2.85 1.76 3.15
CA THR A 69 4.05 2.35 3.73
C THR A 69 4.01 2.21 5.24
N PHE A 70 4.94 1.45 5.79
CA PHE A 70 5.11 1.24 7.23
C PHE A 70 6.40 1.91 7.69
N SER A 71 6.29 3.19 8.00
CA SER A 71 7.46 4.05 8.29
C SER A 71 7.86 4.10 9.77
N ASN A 72 7.13 3.46 10.66
CA ASN A 72 7.46 3.46 12.09
C ASN A 72 8.68 2.57 12.37
N SER A 73 9.78 3.19 12.81
CA SER A 73 11.03 2.49 13.14
C SER A 73 11.13 2.06 14.60
N LEU A 74 10.18 2.46 15.44
CA LEU A 74 10.21 2.24 16.89
C LEU A 74 9.30 1.09 17.32
N LEU A 75 9.05 0.14 16.45
CA LEU A 75 8.17 -0.99 16.73
C LEU A 75 8.83 -2.00 17.66
N ARG A 76 8.01 -2.58 18.55
CA ARG A 76 8.38 -3.66 19.48
C ARG A 76 7.61 -4.92 19.13
N GLN A 77 7.97 -6.05 19.74
CA GLN A 77 7.34 -7.35 19.52
C GLN A 77 5.81 -7.32 19.70
N GLU A 78 5.32 -6.63 20.71
CA GLU A 78 3.87 -6.52 20.96
C GLU A 78 3.11 -5.81 19.85
N HIS A 79 3.76 -4.89 19.13
CA HIS A 79 3.14 -4.16 18.02
C HIS A 79 2.90 -5.03 16.80
N LEU A 80 3.62 -6.14 16.67
CA LEU A 80 3.46 -7.06 15.54
C LEU A 80 2.12 -7.80 15.58
N LEU A 81 1.47 -7.84 16.74
CA LEU A 81 0.19 -8.51 16.93
C LEU A 81 -1.02 -7.60 16.67
N ASP A 82 -0.81 -6.39 16.20
CA ASP A 82 -1.90 -5.45 15.90
C ASP A 82 -2.85 -6.03 14.87
N LYS A 83 -4.13 -6.16 15.25
CA LYS A 83 -5.14 -6.82 14.42
C LYS A 83 -5.45 -6.04 13.15
N LYS A 84 -5.52 -4.72 13.24
CA LYS A 84 -5.85 -3.87 12.08
C LYS A 84 -4.74 -3.92 11.03
N CYS A 85 -3.50 -3.81 11.46
CA CYS A 85 -2.36 -3.87 10.55
C CYS A 85 -2.23 -5.25 9.89
N ASN A 86 -2.41 -6.33 10.66
CA ASN A 86 -2.39 -7.68 10.13
C ASN A 86 -3.54 -7.93 9.15
N ALA A 87 -4.74 -7.42 9.44
CA ALA A 87 -5.88 -7.54 8.53
C ALA A 87 -5.62 -6.85 7.19
N LEU A 88 -5.01 -5.68 7.20
CA LEU A 88 -4.61 -4.98 5.98
C LEU A 88 -3.61 -5.78 5.16
N CYS A 89 -2.59 -6.32 5.78
CA CYS A 89 -1.59 -7.15 5.11
C CYS A 89 -2.22 -8.40 4.50
N GLU A 90 -3.16 -9.02 5.20
CA GLU A 90 -3.88 -10.18 4.69
C GLU A 90 -4.66 -9.86 3.42
N VAL A 91 -5.36 -8.73 3.40
CA VAL A 91 -6.11 -8.27 2.22
C VAL A 91 -5.15 -7.97 1.06
N PHE A 92 -4.05 -7.28 1.32
CA PHE A 92 -3.07 -6.92 0.29
C PHE A 92 -2.33 -8.14 -0.25
N ALA A 93 -2.09 -9.15 0.57
CA ALA A 93 -1.37 -10.36 0.19
C ALA A 93 -2.18 -11.30 -0.71
N LYS A 94 -3.49 -11.15 -0.77
CA LYS A 94 -4.36 -12.02 -1.60
C LYS A 94 -4.06 -11.90 -3.10
N LYS A 95 -3.45 -10.80 -3.52
CA LYS A 95 -3.10 -10.54 -4.91
C LYS A 95 -1.60 -10.27 -5.00
N GLY A 96 -0.88 -11.11 -5.72
CA GLY A 96 0.59 -11.15 -5.73
C GLY A 96 1.29 -9.92 -6.30
N GLN A 97 0.55 -8.89 -6.73
CA GLN A 97 1.13 -7.64 -7.26
C GLN A 97 1.30 -6.55 -6.20
N ASN A 98 0.72 -6.73 -5.02
CA ASN A 98 0.74 -5.73 -3.95
C ASN A 98 1.93 -5.92 -3.02
N GLY A 99 2.30 -4.87 -2.31
CA GLY A 99 3.47 -4.93 -1.47
C GLY A 99 3.46 -3.97 -0.29
N VAL A 100 4.59 -3.94 0.38
CA VAL A 100 4.83 -3.08 1.54
C VAL A 100 6.20 -2.41 1.42
N ILE A 101 6.27 -1.19 1.95
CA ILE A 101 7.53 -0.45 2.11
C ILE A 101 7.76 -0.35 3.62
N VAL A 102 8.83 -0.97 4.12
CA VAL A 102 9.04 -1.17 5.55
C VAL A 102 10.35 -0.54 6.00
N HIS A 103 10.31 0.21 7.09
CA HIS A 103 11.50 0.81 7.71
C HIS A 103 12.06 -0.06 8.85
N SER A 104 11.20 -0.71 9.64
CA SER A 104 11.62 -1.54 10.77
C SER A 104 12.07 -2.93 10.31
N ASP A 105 13.29 -3.33 10.67
CA ASP A 105 13.81 -4.68 10.37
C ASP A 105 13.00 -5.76 11.09
N LEU A 106 12.55 -5.49 12.31
CA LEU A 106 11.71 -6.40 13.08
C LEU A 106 10.40 -6.68 12.34
N LEU A 107 9.74 -5.63 11.86
CA LEU A 107 8.51 -5.76 11.09
C LEU A 107 8.75 -6.47 9.75
N LEU A 108 9.84 -6.16 9.07
CA LEU A 108 10.18 -6.78 7.81
C LEU A 108 10.32 -8.29 7.92
N GLU A 109 11.03 -8.78 8.93
CA GLU A 109 11.18 -10.21 9.18
C GLU A 109 9.83 -10.88 9.49
N TYR A 110 9.01 -10.24 10.33
CA TYR A 110 7.67 -10.74 10.65
C TYR A 110 6.81 -10.88 9.40
N LEU A 111 6.80 -9.87 8.54
CA LEU A 111 5.98 -9.87 7.32
C LEU A 111 6.46 -10.90 6.31
N LYS A 112 7.76 -11.10 6.17
CA LYS A 112 8.32 -12.12 5.27
C LYS A 112 7.89 -13.52 5.67
N ILE A 113 7.76 -13.79 6.95
CA ILE A 113 7.34 -15.08 7.48
C ILE A 113 5.84 -15.29 7.32
N ASN A 114 5.04 -14.26 7.64
CA ASN A 114 3.59 -14.38 7.73
C ASN A 114 2.86 -14.05 6.41
N TYR A 115 3.44 -13.18 5.59
CA TYR A 115 2.83 -12.73 4.33
C TYR A 115 3.83 -12.78 3.18
N PRO A 116 4.35 -13.98 2.82
CA PRO A 116 5.41 -14.12 1.82
C PRO A 116 4.97 -13.72 0.40
N GLU A 117 3.68 -13.61 0.14
CA GLU A 117 3.15 -13.20 -1.17
C GLU A 117 3.30 -11.71 -1.44
N LEU A 118 3.53 -10.91 -0.40
CA LEU A 118 3.73 -9.47 -0.56
C LEU A 118 5.10 -9.15 -1.19
N TYR A 119 5.13 -8.05 -1.92
CA TYR A 119 6.38 -7.48 -2.42
C TYR A 119 7.01 -6.65 -1.32
N PHE A 120 8.29 -6.87 -1.03
CA PHE A 120 8.96 -6.19 0.08
C PHE A 120 9.97 -5.18 -0.43
N VAL A 121 9.86 -3.93 0.06
CA VAL A 121 10.82 -2.87 -0.18
C VAL A 121 11.31 -2.36 1.16
N SER A 122 12.62 -2.37 1.37
CA SER A 122 13.23 -1.80 2.56
C SER A 122 13.38 -0.28 2.38
N SER A 123 12.88 0.48 3.33
CA SER A 123 13.01 1.93 3.33
C SER A 123 14.18 2.36 4.20
N THR A 124 14.99 3.27 3.68
CA THR A 124 16.13 3.85 4.41
C THR A 124 15.81 5.21 5.04
N THR A 125 14.62 5.71 4.85
CA THR A 125 14.22 7.03 5.36
C THR A 125 13.26 6.94 6.52
#